data_7a759d6b46030ed3d019698a5b0138a8
#
_entry.id   7a759d6b46030ed3d019698a5b0138a8
#
_cell.length_a   1.000
_cell.length_b   1.000
_cell.length_c   1.000
_cell.angle_alpha   90.00
_cell.angle_beta   90.00
_cell.angle_gamma   90.00
#
_symmetry.space_group_name_H-M   'P 1'
#
loop_
_entity.id
_entity.type
_entity.pdbx_description
1 polymer ?
#
loop_
_entity_poly.entity_id
_entity_poly.type
_entity_poly.pdbx_seq_one_letter_code
_entity_poly.pdbx_strand_id
1 'polypeptide(L)'
;MAHPMSTTPQPIRGTQSLIGEDADRFHAVIAAFDSVRRLYGFKRVEVPVIEPTAVFARTMGETTDVVSKEMYSFDDRSGDSITLRPEFTAGIARAYLSEGWQQFAPLKVATHGPAFRYERPQKGRFRQFHQLDA
;
A
#
# COMPACT_ATOMS: atom_id res chain seq x y z
N MET A 1 7.31 -25.34 36.24
CA MET A 1 8.47 -24.75 35.58
C MET A 1 8.00 -23.90 34.42
N ALA A 2 8.24 -22.59 34.43
CA ALA A 2 7.91 -21.74 33.33
C ALA A 2 8.84 -22.07 32.14
N HIS A 3 8.27 -22.37 30.98
CA HIS A 3 9.08 -22.47 29.75
C HIS A 3 9.71 -21.10 29.47
N PRO A 4 11.02 -21.05 29.14
CA PRO A 4 11.60 -19.79 28.75
C PRO A 4 10.81 -19.27 27.53
N MET A 5 10.29 -18.06 27.68
CA MET A 5 9.64 -17.42 26.54
C MET A 5 10.66 -17.31 25.41
N SER A 6 10.25 -17.71 24.22
CA SER A 6 11.10 -17.57 23.05
C SER A 6 11.55 -16.11 22.93
N THR A 7 12.86 -15.87 22.88
CA THR A 7 13.43 -14.54 22.64
C THR A 7 13.38 -14.15 21.17
N THR A 8 12.98 -15.07 20.28
CA THR A 8 12.89 -14.79 18.87
C THR A 8 11.65 -13.93 18.58
N PRO A 9 11.85 -12.72 18.03
CA PRO A 9 10.72 -11.89 17.67
C PRO A 9 9.85 -12.57 16.61
N GLN A 10 8.55 -12.45 16.76
CA GLN A 10 7.58 -12.96 15.81
C GLN A 10 7.08 -11.84 14.92
N PRO A 11 6.71 -12.14 13.65
CA PRO A 11 6.16 -11.10 12.78
C PRO A 11 4.81 -10.61 13.30
N ILE A 12 4.47 -9.38 12.88
CA ILE A 12 3.13 -8.84 13.13
C ILE A 12 2.09 -9.74 12.45
N ARG A 13 0.98 -9.99 13.13
CA ARG A 13 -0.12 -10.79 12.55
C ARG A 13 -0.61 -10.14 11.27
N GLY A 14 -0.82 -10.96 10.25
CA GLY A 14 -1.25 -10.46 8.95
C GLY A 14 -0.12 -9.95 8.06
N THR A 15 1.12 -10.25 8.44
CA THR A 15 2.30 -10.03 7.60
C THR A 15 2.95 -11.36 7.28
N GLN A 16 3.74 -11.40 6.23
CA GLN A 16 4.46 -12.61 5.84
C GLN A 16 5.83 -12.30 5.25
N SER A 17 6.71 -13.25 5.39
CA SER A 17 8.03 -13.23 4.75
C SER A 17 8.09 -14.37 3.75
N LEU A 18 8.59 -14.12 2.55
CA LEU A 18 8.64 -15.10 1.48
C LEU A 18 10.09 -15.43 1.15
N ILE A 19 10.35 -16.70 0.88
CA ILE A 19 11.68 -17.18 0.47
C ILE A 19 11.54 -18.24 -0.62
N GLY A 20 12.52 -18.30 -1.50
CA GLY A 20 12.60 -19.36 -2.51
C GLY A 20 11.46 -19.31 -3.52
N GLU A 21 10.82 -20.45 -3.73
CA GLU A 21 9.76 -20.60 -4.72
C GLU A 21 8.59 -19.64 -4.50
N ASP A 22 8.19 -19.43 -3.25
CA ASP A 22 7.09 -18.51 -2.96
C ASP A 22 7.46 -17.07 -3.31
N ALA A 23 8.68 -16.65 -3.01
CA ALA A 23 9.18 -15.33 -3.41
C ALA A 23 9.27 -15.19 -4.93
N ASP A 24 9.68 -16.25 -5.62
CA ASP A 24 9.75 -16.27 -7.08
C ASP A 24 8.36 -16.16 -7.72
N ARG A 25 7.37 -16.84 -7.17
CA ARG A 25 5.99 -16.75 -7.64
C ARG A 25 5.42 -15.35 -7.46
N PHE A 26 5.70 -14.75 -6.31
CA PHE A 26 5.30 -13.36 -6.02
C PHE A 26 5.91 -12.41 -7.05
N HIS A 27 7.21 -12.54 -7.30
CA HIS A 27 7.90 -11.72 -8.29
C HIS A 27 7.38 -11.95 -9.71
N ALA A 28 7.03 -13.19 -10.05
CA ALA A 28 6.51 -13.52 -11.38
C ALA A 28 5.20 -12.77 -11.70
N VAL A 29 4.32 -12.62 -10.70
CA VAL A 29 3.08 -11.84 -10.86
C VAL A 29 3.39 -10.37 -11.13
N ILE A 30 4.32 -9.79 -10.38
CA ILE A 30 4.75 -8.41 -10.56
C ILE A 30 5.38 -8.20 -11.94
N ALA A 31 6.23 -9.13 -12.37
CA ALA A 31 6.89 -9.06 -13.68
C ALA A 31 5.87 -9.14 -14.82
N ALA A 32 4.85 -9.99 -14.70
CA ALA A 32 3.79 -10.09 -15.68
C ALA A 32 2.99 -8.79 -15.78
N PHE A 33 2.64 -8.21 -14.64
CA PHE A 33 1.96 -6.92 -14.58
C PHE A 33 2.79 -5.83 -15.27
N ASP A 34 4.09 -5.77 -14.96
CA ASP A 34 4.97 -4.76 -15.53
C ASP A 34 5.11 -4.90 -17.05
N SER A 35 5.17 -6.13 -17.56
CA SER A 35 5.20 -6.38 -18.99
C SER A 35 3.91 -5.92 -19.69
N VAL A 36 2.77 -6.24 -19.11
CA VAL A 36 1.45 -5.89 -19.68
C VAL A 36 1.27 -4.38 -19.68
N ARG A 37 1.63 -3.69 -18.60
CA ARG A 37 1.48 -2.23 -18.55
C ARG A 37 2.25 -1.54 -19.68
N ARG A 38 3.46 -2.04 -19.99
CA ARG A 38 4.27 -1.50 -21.08
C ARG A 38 3.59 -1.68 -22.42
N LEU A 39 3.03 -2.87 -22.66
CA LEU A 39 2.32 -3.17 -23.91
C LEU A 39 1.14 -2.22 -24.14
N TYR A 40 0.45 -1.84 -23.09
CA TYR A 40 -0.72 -0.96 -23.18
C TYR A 40 -0.39 0.52 -22.97
N GLY A 41 0.90 0.86 -22.87
CA GLY A 41 1.32 2.25 -22.77
C GLY A 41 1.09 2.93 -21.42
N PHE A 42 0.94 2.17 -20.36
CA PHE A 42 0.85 2.73 -19.00
C PHE A 42 2.24 3.12 -18.52
N LYS A 43 2.42 4.38 -18.16
CA LYS A 43 3.68 4.86 -17.59
C LYS A 43 3.78 4.41 -16.13
N ARG A 44 4.97 4.02 -15.72
CA ARG A 44 5.22 3.69 -14.32
C ARG A 44 5.26 4.96 -13.48
N VAL A 45 4.58 4.95 -12.34
CA VAL A 45 4.66 5.99 -11.33
C VAL A 45 5.05 5.40 -10.00
N GLU A 46 5.72 6.19 -9.19
CA GLU A 46 6.06 5.87 -7.81
C GLU A 46 5.51 6.98 -6.93
N VAL A 47 4.80 6.60 -5.88
CA VAL A 47 4.26 7.53 -4.90
C VAL A 47 4.66 7.07 -3.50
N PRO A 48 4.72 8.00 -2.52
CA PRO A 48 5.12 7.62 -1.17
C PRO A 48 4.18 6.59 -0.53
N VAL A 49 4.76 5.76 0.33
CA VAL A 49 4.00 4.82 1.16
C VAL A 49 3.18 5.56 2.21
N ILE A 50 3.70 6.68 2.70
CA ILE A 50 3.03 7.52 3.71
C ILE A 50 2.51 8.79 3.07
N GLU A 51 1.34 9.22 3.53
CA GLU A 51 0.68 10.44 3.10
C GLU A 51 0.03 11.13 4.30
N PRO A 52 -0.26 12.44 4.19
CA PRO A 52 -1.14 13.06 5.18
C PRO A 52 -2.47 12.29 5.28
N THR A 53 -2.93 12.06 6.47
CA THR A 53 -4.18 11.29 6.71
C THR A 53 -5.36 11.85 5.92
N ALA A 54 -5.43 13.17 5.78
CA ALA A 54 -6.51 13.85 5.05
C ALA A 54 -6.62 13.42 3.57
N VAL A 55 -5.50 12.99 2.96
CA VAL A 55 -5.50 12.52 1.57
C VAL A 55 -6.44 11.33 1.41
N PHE A 56 -6.36 10.37 2.32
CA PHE A 56 -7.20 9.17 2.25
C PHE A 56 -8.64 9.46 2.69
N ALA A 57 -8.81 10.27 3.73
CA ALA A 57 -10.13 10.63 4.22
C ALA A 57 -10.98 11.33 3.14
N ARG A 58 -10.36 12.21 2.36
CA ARG A 58 -11.06 12.93 1.27
C ARG A 58 -11.44 12.02 0.12
N THR A 59 -10.58 11.10 -0.24
CA THR A 59 -10.78 10.23 -1.42
C THR A 59 -11.70 9.05 -1.11
N MET A 60 -11.55 8.44 0.07
CA MET A 60 -12.29 7.23 0.45
C MET A 60 -13.59 7.53 1.18
N GLY A 61 -13.83 8.78 1.58
CA GLY A 61 -14.98 9.17 2.39
C GLY A 61 -14.74 8.94 3.88
N GLU A 62 -15.04 9.96 4.68
CA GLU A 62 -14.75 9.95 6.12
C GLU A 62 -15.55 8.91 6.90
N THR A 63 -16.62 8.38 6.30
CA THR A 63 -17.54 7.46 6.97
C THR A 63 -17.27 5.99 6.66
N THR A 64 -16.28 5.67 5.80
CA THR A 64 -15.98 4.28 5.48
C THR A 64 -15.25 3.61 6.64
N ASP A 65 -15.46 2.30 6.81
CA ASP A 65 -14.76 1.53 7.83
C ASP A 65 -13.24 1.55 7.64
N VAL A 66 -12.78 1.57 6.39
CA VAL A 66 -11.34 1.64 6.09
C VAL A 66 -10.74 2.92 6.67
N VAL A 67 -11.39 4.06 6.48
CA VAL A 67 -10.91 5.36 7.00
C VAL A 67 -10.97 5.40 8.53
N SER A 68 -12.06 4.92 9.12
CA SER A 68 -12.31 5.09 10.54
C SER A 68 -11.63 4.04 11.43
N LYS A 69 -11.41 2.81 10.92
CA LYS A 69 -11.00 1.67 11.75
C LYS A 69 -9.80 0.89 11.23
N GLU A 70 -9.53 0.93 9.94
CA GLU A 70 -8.56 0.03 9.32
C GLU A 70 -7.26 0.70 8.86
N MET A 71 -7.17 2.02 8.90
CA MET A 71 -5.94 2.71 8.53
C MET A 71 -4.93 2.70 9.67
N TYR A 72 -3.67 2.52 9.31
CA TYR A 72 -2.55 2.73 10.22
C TYR A 72 -2.19 4.22 10.17
N SER A 73 -2.65 4.96 11.16
CA SER A 73 -2.37 6.39 11.28
C SER A 73 -1.61 6.68 12.56
N PHE A 74 -0.71 7.63 12.50
CA PHE A 74 0.09 8.04 13.65
C PHE A 74 0.49 9.51 13.49
N ASP A 75 0.82 10.14 14.60
CA ASP A 75 1.36 11.50 14.57
C ASP A 75 2.87 11.45 14.43
N ASP A 76 3.41 12.26 13.54
CA ASP A 76 4.85 12.43 13.47
C ASP A 76 5.34 13.36 14.60
N ARG A 77 6.65 13.63 14.65
CA ARG A 77 7.22 14.45 15.71
C ARG A 77 6.74 15.90 15.68
N SER A 78 6.25 16.36 14.54
CA SER A 78 5.71 17.73 14.41
C SER A 78 4.24 17.81 14.80
N GLY A 79 3.59 16.67 15.07
CA GLY A 79 2.18 16.60 15.41
C GLY A 79 1.25 16.42 14.21
N ASP A 80 1.82 16.26 13.00
CA ASP A 80 1.01 16.00 11.80
C ASP A 80 0.58 14.54 11.76
N SER A 81 -0.69 14.30 11.40
CA SER A 81 -1.22 12.96 11.25
C SER A 81 -0.82 12.37 9.90
N ILE A 82 -0.13 11.23 9.96
CA ILE A 82 0.39 10.49 8.81
C ILE A 82 -0.27 9.12 8.76
N THR A 83 -0.52 8.62 7.55
CA THR A 83 -1.15 7.33 7.35
C THR A 83 -0.32 6.49 6.37
N LEU A 84 -0.16 5.19 6.69
CA LEU A 84 0.34 4.21 5.74
C LEU A 84 -0.76 3.94 4.71
N ARG A 85 -0.43 4.03 3.42
CA ARG A 85 -1.44 3.92 2.37
C ARG A 85 -2.24 2.62 2.46
N PRO A 86 -3.58 2.71 2.52
CA PRO A 86 -4.43 1.53 2.43
C PRO A 86 -4.74 1.13 0.98
N GLU A 87 -4.42 2.01 0.02
CA GLU A 87 -4.61 1.81 -1.42
C GLU A 87 -3.81 2.88 -2.17
N PHE A 88 -3.76 2.80 -3.51
CA PHE A 88 -2.91 3.69 -4.31
C PHE A 88 -3.60 4.92 -4.88
N THR A 89 -4.90 4.85 -5.16
CA THR A 89 -5.59 5.87 -5.94
C THR A 89 -5.46 7.27 -5.35
N ALA A 90 -5.64 7.39 -4.04
CA ALA A 90 -5.57 8.68 -3.35
C ALA A 90 -4.19 9.33 -3.46
N GLY A 91 -3.12 8.53 -3.28
CA GLY A 91 -1.75 9.04 -3.39
C GLY A 91 -1.40 9.45 -4.81
N ILE A 92 -1.86 8.69 -5.80
CA ILE A 92 -1.65 9.05 -7.21
C ILE A 92 -2.39 10.34 -7.55
N ALA A 93 -3.62 10.51 -7.08
CA ALA A 93 -4.40 11.72 -7.29
C ALA A 93 -3.71 12.94 -6.65
N ARG A 94 -3.21 12.79 -5.42
CA ARG A 94 -2.46 13.84 -4.76
C ARG A 94 -1.22 14.22 -5.57
N ALA A 95 -0.45 13.23 -6.01
CA ALA A 95 0.76 13.47 -6.81
C ALA A 95 0.43 14.14 -8.16
N TYR A 96 -0.64 13.72 -8.81
CA TYR A 96 -1.10 14.34 -10.05
C TYR A 96 -1.29 15.85 -9.87
N LEU A 97 -1.89 16.25 -8.75
CA LEU A 97 -2.13 17.65 -8.45
C LEU A 97 -0.86 18.38 -7.98
N SER A 98 -0.14 17.81 -7.00
CA SER A 98 0.99 18.51 -6.37
C SER A 98 2.23 18.56 -7.25
N GLU A 99 2.42 17.57 -8.12
CA GLU A 99 3.58 17.48 -9.00
C GLU A 99 3.30 18.06 -10.40
N GLY A 100 2.11 18.58 -10.62
CA GLY A 100 1.76 19.19 -11.92
C GLY A 100 1.69 18.19 -13.06
N TRP A 101 1.30 16.95 -12.79
CA TRP A 101 1.25 15.90 -13.83
C TRP A 101 0.14 16.13 -14.84
N GLN A 102 -0.77 17.05 -14.60
CA GLN A 102 -1.78 17.45 -15.58
C GLN A 102 -1.16 17.99 -16.88
N GLN A 103 0.06 18.49 -16.82
CA GLN A 103 0.77 18.92 -18.03
C GLN A 103 1.07 17.78 -19.00
N PHE A 104 1.04 16.54 -18.50
CA PHE A 104 1.30 15.35 -19.31
C PHE A 104 0.01 14.64 -19.74
N ALA A 105 -1.15 15.22 -19.46
CA ALA A 105 -2.43 14.61 -19.79
C ALA A 105 -2.61 14.47 -21.32
N PRO A 106 -3.29 13.40 -21.80
CA PRO A 106 -3.92 12.34 -20.99
C PRO A 106 -2.87 11.34 -20.48
N LEU A 107 -3.02 10.93 -19.21
CA LEU A 107 -2.11 10.00 -18.55
C LEU A 107 -2.75 8.63 -18.32
N LYS A 108 -2.01 7.60 -18.66
CA LYS A 108 -2.25 6.22 -18.26
C LYS A 108 -1.07 5.82 -17.38
N VAL A 109 -1.33 5.56 -16.11
CA VAL A 109 -0.27 5.26 -15.16
C VAL A 109 -0.53 3.94 -14.45
N ALA A 110 0.55 3.27 -14.06
CA ALA A 110 0.48 2.01 -13.32
C ALA A 110 1.58 1.98 -12.26
N THR A 111 1.27 1.32 -11.17
CA THR A 111 2.21 1.14 -10.07
C THR A 111 1.89 -0.15 -9.32
N HIS A 112 2.80 -0.56 -8.47
CA HIS A 112 2.59 -1.65 -7.54
C HIS A 112 3.39 -1.42 -6.28
N GLY A 113 2.98 -2.03 -5.21
CA GLY A 113 3.70 -1.93 -3.95
C GLY A 113 2.86 -2.38 -2.77
N PRO A 114 3.42 -2.30 -1.57
CA PRO A 114 2.69 -2.68 -0.38
C PRO A 114 1.61 -1.66 -0.03
N ALA A 115 0.49 -2.16 0.47
CA ALA A 115 -0.58 -1.40 1.09
C ALA A 115 -0.87 -1.99 2.46
N PHE A 116 -1.52 -1.22 3.34
CA PHE A 116 -1.62 -1.57 4.76
C PHE A 116 -3.03 -1.31 5.25
N ARG A 117 -3.64 -2.33 5.88
CA ARG A 117 -4.94 -2.20 6.54
C ARG A 117 -4.95 -2.97 7.83
N TYR A 118 -5.44 -2.36 8.90
CA TYR A 118 -5.63 -3.04 10.17
C TYR A 118 -6.87 -3.92 10.09
N GLU A 119 -6.76 -5.01 9.35
CA GLU A 119 -7.83 -5.97 9.19
C GLU A 119 -7.67 -7.13 10.16
N ARG A 120 -8.78 -7.78 10.48
CA ARG A 120 -8.76 -9.04 11.21
C ARG A 120 -8.09 -10.09 10.31
N PRO A 121 -6.98 -10.71 10.72
CA PRO A 121 -6.31 -11.68 9.88
C PRO A 121 -7.22 -12.86 9.54
N GLN A 122 -7.37 -13.13 8.26
CA GLN A 122 -8.12 -14.26 7.71
C GLN A 122 -7.37 -14.78 6.50
N LYS A 123 -7.75 -15.96 6.01
CA LYS A 123 -7.21 -16.48 4.77
C LYS A 123 -7.46 -15.49 3.62
N GLY A 124 -6.39 -15.04 2.97
CA GLY A 124 -6.46 -14.07 1.89
C GLY A 124 -6.61 -12.62 2.32
N ARG A 125 -6.62 -12.34 3.63
CA ARG A 125 -6.66 -10.98 4.16
C ARG A 125 -5.46 -10.73 5.04
N PHE A 126 -4.59 -9.85 4.57
CA PHE A 126 -3.35 -9.50 5.25
C PHE A 126 -3.41 -8.04 5.71
N ARG A 127 -2.62 -7.72 6.72
CA ARG A 127 -2.44 -6.33 7.17
C ARG A 127 -1.45 -5.58 6.30
N GLN A 128 -0.49 -6.30 5.74
CA GLN A 128 0.37 -5.81 4.66
C GLN A 128 0.15 -6.71 3.46
N PHE A 129 -0.21 -6.11 2.34
CA PHE A 129 -0.45 -6.84 1.09
C PHE A 129 0.10 -6.04 -0.08
N HIS A 130 0.38 -6.73 -1.18
CA HIS A 130 0.87 -6.08 -2.38
C HIS A 130 -0.30 -5.77 -3.31
N GLN A 131 -0.37 -4.53 -3.79
CA GLN A 131 -1.42 -4.09 -4.70
C GLN A 131 -0.81 -3.76 -6.05
N LEU A 132 -1.47 -4.20 -7.12
CA LEU A 132 -1.19 -3.81 -8.50
C LEU A 132 -2.30 -2.86 -8.93
N ASP A 133 -1.94 -1.70 -9.49
CA ASP A 133 -2.91 -0.66 -9.79
C ASP A 133 -2.59 0.00 -11.14
N ALA A 134 -3.62 0.28 -11.92
CA ALA A 134 -3.51 0.95 -13.22
C ALA A 134 -4.68 1.89 -13.43
#